data_3bde9d440734e4a43cc3ed03d9a10185
#
_entry.id   3bde9d440734e4a43cc3ed03d9a10185
#
_cell.length_a   1.000
_cell.length_b   1.000
_cell.length_c   1.000
_cell.angle_alpha   90.00
_cell.angle_beta   90.00
_cell.angle_gamma   90.00
#
_symmetry.space_group_name_H-M   'P 1'
#
loop_
_entity.id
_entity.type
_entity.pdbx_description
1 polymer ?
#
loop_
_entity_poly.entity_id
_entity_poly.type
_entity_poly.pdbx_seq_one_letter_code
_entity_poly.pdbx_strand_id
1 'polypeptide(L)'
;IDLGSRIFLVGTLKEPANNTIPNGFNYKKYLLKESIFYLFQAKEIKIQEKNKSLFYKLKNILEKRIDKIDQTGYFRTFILGDKTMLDKDELEKYQVSGISHLFSVSGMHVSFIVGIIMYFLSQFTYKNKLKYSIVTLFLLFYLYLTNQSASILRTTISFIITGINYCFNLKIKQLDLSILLLSIITLLNPYL
;
A
#
# COMPACT_ATOMS: atom_id res chain seq x y z
N ILE A 1 -9.59 -6.81 15.56
CA ILE A 1 -8.72 -7.99 15.33
C ILE A 1 -7.39 -7.48 14.84
N ASP A 2 -6.32 -7.85 15.52
CA ASP A 2 -4.97 -7.38 15.18
C ASP A 2 -4.48 -8.06 13.89
N LEU A 3 -3.86 -7.30 13.00
CA LEU A 3 -3.29 -7.79 11.74
C LEU A 3 -2.29 -8.93 11.98
N GLY A 4 -2.43 -10.04 11.22
CA GLY A 4 -1.57 -11.23 11.37
C GLY A 4 -1.90 -12.12 12.56
N SER A 5 -3.01 -11.88 13.28
CA SER A 5 -3.52 -12.81 14.27
C SER A 5 -4.18 -14.00 13.61
N ARG A 6 -4.05 -15.20 14.19
CA ARG A 6 -4.84 -16.37 13.79
C ARG A 6 -6.23 -16.26 14.34
N ILE A 7 -7.20 -16.35 13.44
CA ILE A 7 -8.62 -16.32 13.80
C ILE A 7 -9.31 -17.59 13.32
N PHE A 8 -10.24 -18.07 14.13
CA PHE A 8 -11.16 -19.12 13.76
C PHE A 8 -12.51 -18.48 13.43
N LEU A 9 -13.02 -18.75 12.23
CA LEU A 9 -14.25 -18.18 11.73
C LEU A 9 -15.26 -19.29 11.47
N VAL A 10 -16.48 -19.13 11.96
CA VAL A 10 -17.63 -19.96 11.59
C VAL A 10 -18.62 -19.09 10.84
N GLY A 11 -19.04 -19.53 9.66
CA GLY A 11 -19.94 -18.73 8.83
C GLY A 11 -20.26 -19.40 7.50
N THR A 12 -20.81 -18.61 6.58
CA THR A 12 -21.20 -19.05 5.24
C THR A 12 -20.35 -18.38 4.18
N LEU A 13 -19.87 -19.18 3.22
CA LEU A 13 -19.17 -18.72 2.04
C LEU A 13 -20.19 -18.41 0.94
N LYS A 14 -20.07 -17.25 0.31
CA LYS A 14 -20.96 -16.83 -0.80
C LYS A 14 -20.12 -16.33 -1.96
N GLU A 15 -20.56 -16.58 -3.17
CA GLU A 15 -19.99 -15.91 -4.34
C GLU A 15 -20.51 -14.46 -4.41
N PRO A 16 -19.65 -13.50 -4.83
CA PRO A 16 -20.09 -12.15 -5.11
C PRO A 16 -21.14 -12.14 -6.22
N ALA A 17 -22.17 -11.32 -6.04
CA ALA A 17 -23.21 -11.17 -7.04
C ALA A 17 -22.71 -10.49 -8.31
N ASN A 18 -23.20 -10.94 -9.47
CA ASN A 18 -23.02 -10.22 -10.74
C ASN A 18 -23.94 -8.99 -10.77
N ASN A 19 -23.60 -8.04 -11.65
CA ASN A 19 -24.47 -6.91 -11.89
C ASN A 19 -25.80 -7.40 -12.50
N THR A 20 -26.89 -6.82 -12.02
CA THR A 20 -28.24 -7.07 -12.54
C THR A 20 -28.63 -6.06 -13.64
N ILE A 21 -27.91 -4.94 -13.73
CA ILE A 21 -28.15 -3.87 -14.70
C ILE A 21 -27.09 -3.93 -15.81
N PRO A 22 -27.48 -4.03 -17.10
CA PRO A 22 -26.53 -3.99 -18.21
C PRO A 22 -25.69 -2.72 -18.15
N ASN A 23 -24.37 -2.86 -18.34
CA ASN A 23 -23.36 -1.77 -18.24
C ASN A 23 -23.26 -1.08 -16.86
N GLY A 24 -23.91 -1.61 -15.82
CA GLY A 24 -23.78 -1.14 -14.45
C GLY A 24 -22.49 -1.63 -13.78
N PHE A 25 -22.21 -1.11 -12.59
CA PHE A 25 -21.08 -1.54 -11.77
C PHE A 25 -21.16 -3.04 -11.46
N ASN A 26 -20.13 -3.79 -11.83
CA ASN A 26 -20.05 -5.23 -11.57
C ASN A 26 -19.18 -5.50 -10.35
N TYR A 27 -19.82 -5.75 -9.20
CA TYR A 27 -19.16 -6.00 -7.93
C TYR A 27 -18.26 -7.24 -7.97
N LYS A 28 -18.67 -8.31 -8.66
CA LYS A 28 -17.86 -9.52 -8.82
C LYS A 28 -16.56 -9.22 -9.59
N LYS A 29 -16.63 -8.47 -10.70
CA LYS A 29 -15.45 -8.04 -11.46
C LYS A 29 -14.54 -7.11 -10.64
N TYR A 30 -15.13 -6.23 -9.84
CA TYR A 30 -14.35 -5.36 -8.96
C TYR A 30 -13.56 -6.18 -7.93
N LEU A 31 -14.20 -7.13 -7.27
CA LEU A 31 -13.55 -8.00 -6.28
C LEU A 31 -12.48 -8.91 -6.91
N LEU A 32 -12.70 -9.39 -8.15
CA LEU A 32 -11.70 -10.16 -8.88
C LEU A 32 -10.41 -9.37 -9.13
N LYS A 33 -10.47 -8.06 -9.31
CA LYS A 33 -9.27 -7.19 -9.42
C LYS A 33 -8.42 -7.21 -8.14
N GLU A 34 -9.08 -7.34 -7.00
CA GLU A 34 -8.44 -7.47 -5.68
C GLU A 34 -8.11 -8.93 -5.33
N SER A 35 -8.22 -9.86 -6.30
CA SER A 35 -8.03 -11.30 -6.10
C SER A 35 -8.97 -11.91 -5.05
N ILE A 36 -10.16 -11.32 -4.86
CA ILE A 36 -11.21 -11.80 -3.96
C ILE A 36 -12.23 -12.59 -4.77
N PHE A 37 -12.27 -13.91 -4.56
CA PHE A 37 -13.16 -14.83 -5.28
C PHE A 37 -14.45 -15.13 -4.53
N TYR A 38 -14.40 -15.06 -3.20
CA TYR A 38 -15.52 -15.42 -2.33
C TYR A 38 -15.68 -14.40 -1.20
N LEU A 39 -16.91 -14.21 -0.76
CA LEU A 39 -17.28 -13.44 0.42
C LEU A 39 -17.60 -14.40 1.55
N PHE A 40 -17.00 -14.19 2.71
CA PHE A 40 -17.28 -14.99 3.90
C PHE A 40 -18.09 -14.17 4.91
N GLN A 41 -19.31 -14.60 5.17
CA GLN A 41 -20.17 -14.00 6.19
C GLN A 41 -19.94 -14.72 7.52
N ALA A 42 -19.12 -14.11 8.38
CA ALA A 42 -18.82 -14.68 9.69
C ALA A 42 -20.02 -14.56 10.63
N LYS A 43 -20.39 -15.68 11.28
CA LYS A 43 -21.36 -15.72 12.39
C LYS A 43 -20.65 -15.68 13.74
N GLU A 44 -19.52 -16.37 13.85
CA GLU A 44 -18.68 -16.36 15.04
C GLU A 44 -17.23 -16.11 14.68
N ILE A 45 -16.55 -15.32 15.51
CA ILE A 45 -15.14 -14.99 15.38
C ILE A 45 -14.43 -15.29 16.69
N LYS A 46 -13.44 -16.18 16.66
CA LYS A 46 -12.60 -16.50 17.82
C LYS A 46 -11.14 -16.25 17.49
N ILE A 47 -10.46 -15.46 18.31
CA ILE A 47 -9.03 -15.21 18.16
C ILE A 47 -8.28 -16.36 18.82
N GLN A 48 -7.52 -17.13 18.03
CA GLN A 48 -6.69 -18.24 18.54
C GLN A 48 -5.34 -17.74 19.02
N GLU A 49 -4.64 -16.94 18.21
CA GLU A 49 -3.30 -16.45 18.54
C GLU A 49 -3.14 -14.99 18.08
N LYS A 50 -2.56 -14.16 18.96
CA LYS A 50 -2.18 -12.80 18.60
C LYS A 50 -0.82 -12.78 17.88
N ASN A 51 -0.67 -11.92 16.90
CA ASN A 51 0.62 -11.75 16.21
C ASN A 51 1.69 -11.22 17.17
N LYS A 52 2.81 -11.96 17.30
CA LYS A 52 3.95 -11.61 18.13
C LYS A 52 5.12 -11.01 17.33
N SER A 53 4.97 -10.84 16.01
CA SER A 53 6.03 -10.30 15.14
C SER A 53 6.48 -8.92 15.60
N LEU A 54 7.80 -8.67 15.52
CA LEU A 54 8.41 -7.39 15.86
C LEU A 54 7.90 -6.27 14.94
N PHE A 55 7.74 -6.57 13.65
CA PHE A 55 7.17 -5.63 12.67
C PHE A 55 5.73 -5.23 13.01
N TYR A 56 4.92 -6.19 13.46
CA TYR A 56 3.56 -5.91 13.93
C TYR A 56 3.57 -4.98 15.16
N LYS A 57 4.46 -5.24 16.12
CA LYS A 57 4.58 -4.37 17.31
C LYS A 57 4.95 -2.94 16.92
N LEU A 58 5.91 -2.77 16.00
CA LEU A 58 6.32 -1.45 15.50
C LEU A 58 5.15 -0.74 14.80
N LYS A 59 4.43 -1.44 13.91
CA LYS A 59 3.25 -0.91 13.24
C LYS A 59 2.20 -0.44 14.25
N ASN A 60 1.85 -1.26 15.23
CA ASN A 60 0.87 -0.95 16.27
C ASN A 60 1.30 0.25 17.15
N ILE A 61 2.60 0.39 17.46
CA ILE A 61 3.13 1.55 18.17
C ILE A 61 2.95 2.83 17.34
N LEU A 62 3.26 2.77 16.04
CA LEU A 62 3.10 3.90 15.12
C LEU A 62 1.63 4.30 14.98
N GLU A 63 0.74 3.33 14.75
CA GLU A 63 -0.71 3.56 14.67
C GLU A 63 -1.23 4.23 15.94
N LYS A 64 -0.91 3.70 17.12
CA LYS A 64 -1.30 4.29 18.40
C LYS A 64 -0.75 5.69 18.64
N ARG A 65 0.43 6.01 18.14
CA ARG A 65 1.00 7.36 18.24
C ARG A 65 0.29 8.32 17.30
N ILE A 66 -0.02 7.89 16.08
CA ILE A 66 -0.78 8.68 15.10
C ILE A 66 -2.19 8.97 15.66
N ASP A 67 -2.89 7.96 16.18
CA ASP A 67 -4.24 8.09 16.73
C ASP A 67 -4.29 9.03 17.97
N LYS A 68 -3.18 9.16 18.71
CA LYS A 68 -3.06 10.13 19.80
C LYS A 68 -2.91 11.57 19.33
N ILE A 69 -2.29 11.79 18.17
CA ILE A 69 -2.03 13.11 17.59
C ILE A 69 -3.28 13.58 16.83
N ASP A 70 -3.92 12.67 16.14
CA ASP A 70 -5.06 12.96 15.27
C ASP A 70 -6.21 11.97 15.51
N GLN A 71 -7.25 12.48 16.19
CA GLN A 71 -8.46 11.72 16.45
C GLN A 71 -9.41 11.71 15.24
N THR A 72 -9.19 12.56 14.24
CA THR A 72 -10.03 12.68 13.04
C THR A 72 -9.67 11.66 11.98
N GLY A 73 -8.49 11.04 12.07
CA GLY A 73 -8.01 10.01 11.14
C GLY A 73 -7.36 10.53 9.86
N TYR A 74 -7.18 11.85 9.72
CA TYR A 74 -6.51 12.43 8.55
C TYR A 74 -5.05 12.02 8.46
N PHE A 75 -4.26 12.12 9.55
CA PHE A 75 -2.87 11.69 9.56
C PHE A 75 -2.73 10.19 9.28
N ARG A 76 -3.64 9.38 9.83
CA ARG A 76 -3.68 7.95 9.55
C ARG A 76 -3.89 7.68 8.06
N THR A 77 -4.80 8.40 7.45
CA THR A 77 -5.08 8.29 6.02
C THR A 77 -3.91 8.74 5.15
N PHE A 78 -3.28 9.88 5.47
CA PHE A 78 -2.17 10.42 4.69
C PHE A 78 -0.87 9.62 4.85
N ILE A 79 -0.60 9.07 6.05
CA ILE A 79 0.66 8.37 6.34
C ILE A 79 0.54 6.88 6.03
N LEU A 80 -0.58 6.25 6.42
CA LEU A 80 -0.76 4.79 6.31
C LEU A 80 -1.70 4.38 5.17
N GLY A 81 -2.41 5.32 4.55
CA GLY A 81 -3.44 5.03 3.55
C GLY A 81 -4.71 4.41 4.13
N ASP A 82 -4.87 4.43 5.44
CA ASP A 82 -6.00 3.81 6.14
C ASP A 82 -7.11 4.83 6.38
N LYS A 83 -8.24 4.64 5.67
CA LYS A 83 -9.42 5.53 5.70
C LYS A 83 -10.49 5.11 6.72
N THR A 84 -10.22 4.09 7.53
CA THR A 84 -11.24 3.48 8.41
C THR A 84 -11.76 4.42 9.49
N MET A 85 -10.98 5.44 9.88
CA MET A 85 -11.35 6.41 10.89
C MET A 85 -11.94 7.71 10.33
N LEU A 86 -11.90 7.91 9.00
CA LEU A 86 -12.52 9.09 8.39
C LEU A 86 -14.03 8.99 8.41
N ASP A 87 -14.68 10.12 8.64
CA ASP A 87 -16.14 10.23 8.54
C ASP A 87 -16.61 9.94 7.11
N LYS A 88 -17.65 9.12 6.99
CA LYS A 88 -18.21 8.73 5.70
C LYS A 88 -18.79 9.91 4.93
N ASP A 89 -19.44 10.84 5.63
CA ASP A 89 -20.03 12.03 5.02
C ASP A 89 -18.96 12.97 4.47
N GLU A 90 -17.82 13.08 5.16
CA GLU A 90 -16.67 13.83 4.67
C GLU A 90 -16.03 13.15 3.46
N LEU A 91 -15.84 11.83 3.51
CA LEU A 91 -15.33 11.05 2.38
C LEU A 91 -16.19 11.23 1.13
N GLU A 92 -17.52 11.22 1.28
CA GLU A 92 -18.45 11.44 0.17
C GLU A 92 -18.33 12.87 -0.41
N LYS A 93 -18.23 13.88 0.44
CA LYS A 93 -17.97 15.28 0.00
C LYS A 93 -16.68 15.40 -0.80
N TYR A 94 -15.60 14.73 -0.38
CA TYR A 94 -14.33 14.71 -1.10
C TYR A 94 -14.41 13.94 -2.42
N GLN A 95 -15.23 12.88 -2.48
CA GLN A 95 -15.48 12.14 -3.72
C GLN A 95 -16.22 13.00 -4.74
N VAL A 96 -17.29 13.69 -4.31
CA VAL A 96 -18.08 14.59 -5.15
C VAL A 96 -17.21 15.75 -5.65
N SER A 97 -16.32 16.27 -4.81
CA SER A 97 -15.38 17.35 -5.17
C SER A 97 -14.22 16.89 -6.06
N GLY A 98 -14.10 15.59 -6.36
CA GLY A 98 -13.02 15.04 -7.18
C GLY A 98 -11.64 14.99 -6.53
N ILE A 99 -11.51 15.36 -5.24
CA ILE A 99 -10.23 15.40 -4.51
C ILE A 99 -9.98 14.16 -3.65
N SER A 100 -10.80 13.13 -3.75
CA SER A 100 -10.65 11.88 -2.99
C SER A 100 -9.30 11.18 -3.22
N HIS A 101 -8.64 11.44 -4.36
CA HIS A 101 -7.31 10.91 -4.67
C HIS A 101 -6.21 11.46 -3.74
N LEU A 102 -6.40 12.65 -3.13
CA LEU A 102 -5.47 13.19 -2.14
C LEU A 102 -5.45 12.37 -0.85
N PHE A 103 -6.54 11.65 -0.54
CA PHE A 103 -6.66 10.76 0.61
C PHE A 103 -6.15 9.34 0.34
N SER A 104 -5.39 9.16 -0.71
CA SER A 104 -4.64 7.93 -0.95
C SER A 104 -3.15 8.25 -0.97
N VAL A 105 -2.36 7.38 -0.35
CA VAL A 105 -0.90 7.53 -0.45
C VAL A 105 -0.51 7.30 -1.90
N SER A 106 -0.08 8.37 -2.57
CA SER A 106 0.30 8.33 -3.97
C SER A 106 1.80 8.06 -4.14
N GLY A 107 2.17 7.45 -5.27
CA GLY A 107 3.58 7.26 -5.62
C GLY A 107 4.38 8.58 -5.68
N MET A 108 3.72 9.70 -6.02
CA MET A 108 4.35 11.01 -6.04
C MET A 108 4.79 11.46 -4.63
N HIS A 109 3.93 11.31 -3.61
CA HIS A 109 4.27 11.62 -2.23
C HIS A 109 5.46 10.79 -1.75
N VAL A 110 5.46 9.50 -2.05
CA VAL A 110 6.56 8.59 -1.70
C VAL A 110 7.85 8.97 -2.42
N SER A 111 7.78 9.29 -3.71
CA SER A 111 8.95 9.73 -4.48
C SER A 111 9.54 11.02 -3.95
N PHE A 112 8.71 11.96 -3.48
CA PHE A 112 9.17 13.19 -2.84
C PHE A 112 9.91 12.91 -1.53
N ILE A 113 9.35 12.05 -0.66
CA ILE A 113 10.00 11.63 0.59
C ILE A 113 11.34 10.94 0.30
N VAL A 114 11.36 10.03 -0.68
CA VAL A 114 12.59 9.35 -1.13
C VAL A 114 13.63 10.36 -1.61
N GLY A 115 13.23 11.37 -2.39
CA GLY A 115 14.11 12.45 -2.85
C GLY A 115 14.76 13.19 -1.69
N ILE A 116 13.98 13.55 -0.67
CA ILE A 116 14.48 14.18 0.56
C ILE A 116 15.49 13.28 1.27
N ILE A 117 15.13 12.00 1.49
CA ILE A 117 16.03 11.04 2.16
C ILE A 117 17.34 10.88 1.38
N MET A 118 17.26 10.72 0.06
CA MET A 118 18.44 10.62 -0.82
C MET A 118 19.31 11.86 -0.77
N TYR A 119 18.70 13.06 -0.75
CA TYR A 119 19.41 14.32 -0.58
C TYR A 119 20.19 14.34 0.73
N PHE A 120 19.54 14.06 1.86
CA PHE A 120 20.22 14.03 3.16
C PHE A 120 21.32 12.97 3.20
N LEU A 121 21.07 11.75 2.73
CA LEU A 121 22.10 10.70 2.70
C LEU A 121 23.32 11.11 1.86
N SER A 122 23.12 11.95 0.83
CA SER A 122 24.20 12.44 -0.02
C SER A 122 25.17 13.38 0.72
N GLN A 123 24.72 14.00 1.81
CA GLN A 123 25.59 14.84 2.66
C GLN A 123 26.53 13.98 3.55
N PHE A 124 26.10 12.75 3.89
CA PHE A 124 26.85 11.88 4.82
C PHE A 124 27.68 10.80 4.12
N THR A 125 27.28 10.39 2.91
CA THR A 125 27.98 9.32 2.20
C THR A 125 27.99 9.52 0.69
N TYR A 126 29.15 9.21 0.08
CA TYR A 126 29.30 9.20 -1.39
C TYR A 126 29.02 7.81 -2.00
N LYS A 127 28.86 6.76 -1.16
CA LYS A 127 28.66 5.39 -1.62
C LYS A 127 27.23 5.18 -2.09
N ASN A 128 27.01 5.20 -3.39
CA ASN A 128 25.66 5.05 -3.97
C ASN A 128 24.97 3.75 -3.56
N LYS A 129 25.69 2.62 -3.56
CA LYS A 129 25.14 1.32 -3.12
C LYS A 129 24.52 1.40 -1.73
N LEU A 130 25.20 2.09 -0.79
CA LEU A 130 24.72 2.26 0.58
C LEU A 130 23.43 3.12 0.63
N LYS A 131 23.41 4.23 -0.11
CA LYS A 131 22.22 5.10 -0.19
C LYS A 131 21.00 4.36 -0.71
N TYR A 132 21.15 3.69 -1.86
CA TYR A 132 20.06 2.92 -2.46
C TYR A 132 19.60 1.76 -1.57
N SER A 133 20.52 1.09 -0.87
CA SER A 133 20.19 0.02 0.08
C SER A 133 19.36 0.52 1.26
N ILE A 134 19.75 1.65 1.89
CA ILE A 134 19.02 2.25 3.01
C ILE A 134 17.60 2.66 2.58
N VAL A 135 17.48 3.35 1.42
CA VAL A 135 16.18 3.79 0.95
C VAL A 135 15.30 2.62 0.51
N THR A 136 15.87 1.57 -0.09
CA THR A 136 15.12 0.35 -0.40
C THR A 136 14.56 -0.29 0.87
N LEU A 137 15.37 -0.40 1.94
CA LEU A 137 14.91 -0.95 3.22
C LEU A 137 13.78 -0.09 3.82
N PHE A 138 13.90 1.24 3.74
CA PHE A 138 12.84 2.16 4.15
C PHE A 138 11.56 1.94 3.34
N LEU A 139 11.64 1.82 2.01
CA LEU A 139 10.49 1.60 1.13
C LEU A 139 9.80 0.26 1.38
N LEU A 140 10.57 -0.81 1.61
CA LEU A 140 10.02 -2.12 1.97
C LEU A 140 9.28 -2.08 3.32
N PHE A 141 9.84 -1.39 4.30
CA PHE A 141 9.17 -1.18 5.57
C PHE A 141 7.91 -0.33 5.42
N TYR A 142 7.96 0.73 4.62
CA TYR A 142 6.80 1.59 4.36
C TYR A 142 5.70 0.86 3.59
N LEU A 143 6.06 0.02 2.62
CA LEU A 143 5.13 -0.87 1.91
C LEU A 143 4.39 -1.82 2.88
N TYR A 144 5.11 -2.37 3.85
CA TYR A 144 4.50 -3.17 4.91
C TYR A 144 3.53 -2.36 5.79
N LEU A 145 3.90 -1.13 6.17
CA LEU A 145 3.04 -0.25 6.97
C LEU A 145 1.71 0.09 6.28
N THR A 146 1.75 0.30 4.98
CA THR A 146 0.60 0.71 4.16
C THR A 146 -0.21 -0.46 3.59
N ASN A 147 -0.06 -1.67 4.19
CA ASN A 147 -0.77 -2.88 3.76
C ASN A 147 -0.60 -3.21 2.27
N GLN A 148 0.61 -3.05 1.74
CA GLN A 148 0.98 -3.36 0.35
C GLN A 148 0.15 -2.56 -0.69
N SER A 149 -0.06 -1.28 -0.43
CA SER A 149 -0.71 -0.39 -1.40
C SER A 149 -0.07 -0.52 -2.79
N ALA A 150 -0.89 -0.72 -3.81
CA ALA A 150 -0.45 -0.89 -5.20
C ALA A 150 0.41 0.28 -5.71
N SER A 151 0.09 1.51 -5.29
CA SER A 151 0.86 2.71 -5.66
C SER A 151 2.26 2.69 -5.08
N ILE A 152 2.39 2.30 -3.80
CA ILE A 152 3.69 2.21 -3.11
C ILE A 152 4.50 1.05 -3.64
N LEU A 153 3.86 -0.09 -3.93
CA LEU A 153 4.51 -1.24 -4.56
C LEU A 153 5.17 -0.85 -5.89
N ARG A 154 4.44 -0.15 -6.76
CA ARG A 154 4.98 0.35 -8.04
C ARG A 154 6.17 1.27 -7.84
N THR A 155 6.08 2.21 -6.92
CA THR A 155 7.18 3.14 -6.60
C THR A 155 8.39 2.40 -6.05
N THR A 156 8.18 1.42 -5.17
CA THR A 156 9.24 0.60 -4.58
C THR A 156 9.98 -0.21 -5.65
N ILE A 157 9.25 -0.89 -6.53
CA ILE A 157 9.85 -1.67 -7.62
C ILE A 157 10.61 -0.75 -8.58
N SER A 158 10.03 0.40 -8.95
CA SER A 158 10.68 1.40 -9.81
C SER A 158 12.00 1.89 -9.20
N PHE A 159 12.00 2.21 -7.90
CA PHE A 159 13.20 2.64 -7.20
C PHE A 159 14.28 1.56 -7.15
N ILE A 160 13.90 0.29 -6.90
CA ILE A 160 14.84 -0.84 -6.88
C ILE A 160 15.48 -1.02 -8.26
N ILE A 161 14.69 -1.06 -9.33
CA ILE A 161 15.17 -1.22 -10.72
C ILE A 161 16.12 -0.08 -11.09
N THR A 162 15.75 1.17 -10.80
CA THR A 162 16.58 2.35 -11.04
C THR A 162 17.88 2.28 -10.21
N GLY A 163 17.79 1.85 -8.96
CA GLY A 163 18.93 1.67 -8.07
C GLY A 163 19.92 0.61 -8.58
N ILE A 164 19.42 -0.52 -9.08
CA ILE A 164 20.24 -1.55 -9.70
C ILE A 164 20.94 -1.00 -10.94
N ASN A 165 20.20 -0.33 -11.84
CA ASN A 165 20.77 0.29 -13.04
C ASN A 165 21.93 1.23 -12.70
N TYR A 166 21.72 2.09 -11.69
CA TYR A 166 22.71 3.07 -11.26
C TYR A 166 23.91 2.43 -10.55
N CYS A 167 23.67 1.51 -9.61
CA CYS A 167 24.72 0.87 -8.80
C CYS A 167 25.64 -0.06 -9.61
N PHE A 168 25.10 -0.67 -10.67
CA PHE A 168 25.84 -1.59 -11.56
C PHE A 168 26.24 -0.93 -12.89
N ASN A 169 25.92 0.34 -13.08
CA ASN A 169 26.29 1.11 -14.26
C ASN A 169 25.83 0.49 -15.59
N LEU A 170 24.60 -0.08 -15.59
CA LEU A 170 24.06 -0.84 -16.72
C LEU A 170 23.73 0.05 -17.93
N LYS A 171 23.67 1.38 -17.76
CA LYS A 171 23.38 2.39 -18.80
C LYS A 171 22.05 2.18 -19.54
N ILE A 172 21.09 1.51 -18.89
CA ILE A 172 19.74 1.29 -19.45
C ILE A 172 19.00 2.64 -19.43
N LYS A 173 18.34 2.96 -20.54
CA LYS A 173 17.56 4.20 -20.66
C LYS A 173 16.34 4.19 -19.73
N GLN A 174 15.94 5.35 -19.26
CA GLN A 174 14.80 5.48 -18.35
C GLN A 174 13.47 4.95 -18.94
N LEU A 175 13.28 5.09 -20.26
CA LEU A 175 12.14 4.53 -20.96
C LEU A 175 12.10 2.99 -20.87
N ASP A 176 13.24 2.34 -21.10
CA ASP A 176 13.34 0.87 -21.07
C ASP A 176 13.08 0.36 -19.64
N LEU A 177 13.56 1.07 -18.61
CA LEU A 177 13.24 0.77 -17.21
C LEU A 177 11.75 0.92 -16.90
N SER A 178 11.09 1.92 -17.48
CA SER A 178 9.64 2.12 -17.30
C SER A 178 8.84 1.01 -18.00
N ILE A 179 9.26 0.56 -19.17
CA ILE A 179 8.65 -0.57 -19.88
C ILE A 179 8.86 -1.87 -19.09
N LEU A 180 10.07 -2.11 -18.59
CA LEU A 180 10.37 -3.25 -17.74
C LEU A 180 9.49 -3.27 -16.48
N LEU A 181 9.34 -2.13 -15.83
CA LEU A 181 8.46 -1.97 -14.67
C LEU A 181 7.02 -2.32 -15.00
N LEU A 182 6.50 -1.78 -16.10
CA LEU A 182 5.13 -2.07 -16.55
C LEU A 182 4.95 -3.56 -16.82
N SER A 183 5.92 -4.19 -17.49
CA SER A 183 5.91 -5.63 -17.79
C SER A 183 5.87 -6.46 -16.50
N ILE A 184 6.71 -6.14 -15.52
CA ILE A 184 6.76 -6.85 -14.24
C ILE A 184 5.42 -6.72 -13.50
N ILE A 185 4.85 -5.51 -13.43
CA ILE A 185 3.59 -5.27 -12.75
C ILE A 185 2.45 -6.04 -13.42
N THR A 186 2.38 -6.01 -14.76
CA THR A 186 1.35 -6.72 -15.52
C THR A 186 1.44 -8.23 -15.36
N LEU A 187 2.66 -8.78 -15.25
CA LEU A 187 2.89 -10.21 -15.00
C LEU A 187 2.49 -10.62 -13.57
N LEU A 188 2.76 -9.77 -12.58
CA LEU A 188 2.42 -10.05 -11.19
C LEU A 188 0.91 -9.95 -10.93
N ASN A 189 0.29 -8.94 -11.48
CA ASN A 189 -1.16 -8.75 -11.38
C ASN A 189 -1.68 -7.89 -12.55
N PRO A 190 -2.36 -8.50 -13.54
CA PRO A 190 -2.88 -7.78 -14.69
C PRO A 190 -3.99 -6.77 -14.36
N TYR A 191 -4.46 -6.76 -13.12
CA TYR A 191 -5.52 -5.85 -12.64
C TYR A 191 -4.99 -4.65 -11.82
N LEU A 192 -3.67 -4.59 -11.60
CA LEU A 192 -3.02 -3.49 -10.85
C LEU A 192 -2.84 -2.21 -11.73
#